data_c9d2cbd97ea977db1947957d4a0dac99
#
_entry.id   c9d2cbd97ea977db1947957d4a0dac99
#
_cell.length_a   1.000
_cell.length_b   1.000
_cell.length_c   1.000
_cell.angle_alpha   90.00
_cell.angle_beta   90.00
_cell.angle_gamma   90.00
#
_symmetry.space_group_name_H-M   'P 1'
#
loop_
_entity.id
_entity.type
_entity.pdbx_description
1 polymer ?
#
loop_
_entity_poly.entity_id
_entity_poly.type
_entity_poly.pdbx_seq_one_letter_code
_entity_poly.pdbx_strand_id
1 'polypeptide(L)'
;MKLTKDQINDIKEQQSQESITKRVTAPELEKVLYEAIPILDHGFIRVIDYMGDDTSIVQAARVSYGKGTKKVSTDSGLIKYLMRHWHSTPFEMCEIKYHVKLPIFIARQWIRHRTANVNEYSARYSILDKEFYLPSSENLAAQSISNRQGRGDVLEGSQAKEVLELLKNDAERTYSNYEKMLNERYDGSTIDDNKKGLARELARMNLTLNTYTQWYWKTDLLNLMNFLRLRADHHAQYEIRVYADIMLDTLKRWVPITHEAFMDYRVGGTEVSAKGNVVIQKLIKGEDVSLESSGSVSYTHLTLPTIYSV
;
A
#
# COMPACT_ATOMS: atom_id res chain seq x y z
N MET A 1 17.97 0.04 0.83
CA MET A 1 18.08 0.85 -0.41
C MET A 1 19.28 1.77 -0.29
N LYS A 2 20.14 1.82 -1.32
CA LYS A 2 21.19 2.85 -1.40
C LYS A 2 20.80 3.81 -2.54
N LEU A 3 20.33 5.00 -2.18
CA LEU A 3 20.15 6.09 -3.12
C LEU A 3 21.54 6.53 -3.62
N THR A 4 21.63 6.89 -4.88
CA THR A 4 22.84 7.54 -5.42
C THR A 4 23.03 8.92 -4.81
N LYS A 5 24.24 9.46 -4.87
CA LYS A 5 24.52 10.82 -4.37
C LYS A 5 23.66 11.87 -5.08
N ASP A 6 23.43 11.70 -6.38
CA ASP A 6 22.62 12.62 -7.19
C ASP A 6 21.15 12.56 -6.75
N GLN A 7 20.59 11.35 -6.54
CA GLN A 7 19.23 11.19 -6.02
C GLN A 7 19.06 11.82 -4.62
N ILE A 8 20.08 11.70 -3.74
CA ILE A 8 20.05 12.34 -2.42
C ILE A 8 20.10 13.86 -2.56
N ASN A 9 20.91 14.39 -3.47
CA ASN A 9 20.99 15.82 -3.72
C ASN A 9 19.69 16.37 -4.28
N ASP A 10 19.09 15.69 -5.27
CA ASP A 10 17.80 16.07 -5.85
C ASP A 10 16.68 16.10 -4.78
N ILE A 11 16.65 15.10 -3.89
CA ILE A 11 15.69 15.07 -2.78
C ILE A 11 15.90 16.27 -1.84
N LYS A 12 17.15 16.58 -1.48
CA LYS A 12 17.48 17.71 -0.59
C LYS A 12 17.13 19.05 -1.24
N GLU A 13 17.36 19.19 -2.53
CA GLU A 13 16.99 20.37 -3.28
C GLU A 13 15.48 20.56 -3.29
N GLN A 14 14.71 19.50 -3.59
CA GLN A 14 13.25 19.53 -3.52
C GLN A 14 12.73 19.90 -2.12
N GLN A 15 13.31 19.33 -1.06
CA GLN A 15 12.93 19.62 0.31
C GLN A 15 13.28 21.04 0.76
N SER A 16 14.28 21.67 0.14
CA SER A 16 14.71 23.05 0.49
C SER A 16 13.87 24.14 -0.20
N GLN A 17 13.06 23.77 -1.18
CA GLN A 17 12.20 24.72 -1.90
C GLN A 17 10.97 25.06 -1.06
N GLU A 18 10.78 26.32 -0.73
CA GLU A 18 9.61 26.82 -0.04
C GLU A 18 8.79 27.73 -0.96
N SER A 19 7.47 27.59 -0.88
CA SER A 19 6.53 28.41 -1.64
C SER A 19 5.41 28.92 -0.74
N ILE A 20 5.09 30.20 -0.84
CA ILE A 20 3.89 30.76 -0.19
C ILE A 20 2.67 30.30 -0.96
N THR A 21 1.75 29.62 -0.29
CA THR A 21 0.50 29.14 -0.88
C THR A 21 -0.71 29.67 -0.11
N LYS A 22 -1.84 29.86 -0.81
CA LYS A 22 -3.16 30.12 -0.20
C LYS A 22 -3.94 28.84 0.10
N ARG A 23 -3.41 27.67 -0.25
CA ARG A 23 -4.02 26.38 0.04
C ARG A 23 -3.76 26.01 1.49
N VAL A 24 -4.65 25.20 2.05
CA VAL A 24 -4.39 24.56 3.34
C VAL A 24 -3.20 23.61 3.21
N THR A 25 -2.38 23.54 4.23
CA THR A 25 -1.25 22.64 4.33
C THR A 25 -1.38 21.75 5.57
N ALA A 26 -0.82 20.55 5.51
CA ALA A 26 -0.72 19.60 6.63
C ALA A 26 0.70 19.63 7.19
N PRO A 27 0.99 20.41 8.26
CA PRO A 27 2.38 20.68 8.70
C PRO A 27 3.19 19.45 9.04
N GLU A 28 2.55 18.38 9.53
CA GLU A 28 3.24 17.13 9.86
C GLU A 28 3.56 16.29 8.60
N LEU A 29 2.77 16.42 7.55
CA LEU A 29 3.06 15.79 6.26
C LEU A 29 4.13 16.56 5.49
N GLU A 30 4.12 17.90 5.56
CA GLU A 30 5.13 18.77 4.93
C GLU A 30 6.56 18.40 5.37
N LYS A 31 6.75 17.98 6.63
CA LYS A 31 8.06 17.58 7.16
C LYS A 31 8.67 16.37 6.46
N VAL A 32 7.86 15.56 5.81
CA VAL A 32 8.28 14.30 5.15
C VAL A 32 8.01 14.29 3.65
N LEU A 33 7.63 15.42 3.08
CA LEU A 33 7.53 15.54 1.61
C LEU A 33 8.86 15.22 0.96
N TYR A 34 8.78 14.48 -0.15
CA TYR A 34 9.92 14.01 -0.94
C TYR A 34 10.86 13.04 -0.22
N GLU A 35 10.70 12.78 1.07
CA GLU A 35 11.51 11.80 1.79
C GLU A 35 11.27 10.40 1.21
N ALA A 36 12.33 9.75 0.74
CA ALA A 36 12.28 8.37 0.26
C ALA A 36 12.40 7.41 1.44
N ILE A 37 11.27 6.96 1.96
CA ILE A 37 11.19 6.02 3.08
C ILE A 37 11.47 4.61 2.54
N PRO A 38 12.57 3.94 2.96
CA PRO A 38 12.97 2.63 2.43
C PRO A 38 11.99 1.53 2.87
N ILE A 39 11.68 0.63 1.95
CA ILE A 39 10.78 -0.52 2.16
C ILE A 39 11.38 -1.74 1.46
N LEU A 40 11.35 -2.91 2.13
CA LEU A 40 12.00 -4.12 1.66
C LEU A 40 13.51 -3.91 1.44
N ASP A 41 14.10 -4.62 0.48
CA ASP A 41 15.54 -4.52 0.20
C ASP A 41 15.91 -3.35 -0.73
N HIS A 42 15.10 -3.06 -1.77
CA HIS A 42 15.36 -2.01 -2.76
C HIS A 42 14.21 -1.04 -2.98
N GLY A 43 13.05 -1.29 -2.37
CA GLY A 43 11.85 -0.46 -2.52
C GLY A 43 11.87 0.81 -1.70
N PHE A 44 10.98 1.72 -2.03
CA PHE A 44 10.69 2.91 -1.24
C PHE A 44 9.27 3.42 -1.52
N ILE A 45 8.80 4.29 -0.65
CA ILE A 45 7.66 5.17 -0.89
C ILE A 45 8.02 6.59 -0.47
N ARG A 46 7.52 7.57 -1.21
CA ARG A 46 7.62 9.00 -0.84
C ARG A 46 6.35 9.73 -1.22
N VAL A 47 5.94 10.70 -0.41
CA VAL A 47 4.86 11.62 -0.74
C VAL A 47 5.41 12.69 -1.68
N ILE A 48 4.74 12.92 -2.80
CA ILE A 48 5.14 13.92 -3.79
C ILE A 48 4.28 15.18 -3.70
N ASP A 49 2.97 14.98 -3.43
CA ASP A 49 2.01 16.08 -3.48
C ASP A 49 0.71 15.65 -2.79
N TYR A 50 -0.05 16.62 -2.29
CA TYR A 50 -1.36 16.37 -1.71
C TYR A 50 -2.27 17.60 -1.86
N MET A 51 -3.56 17.40 -1.69
CA MET A 51 -4.57 18.45 -1.70
C MET A 51 -5.56 18.26 -0.55
N GLY A 52 -5.77 19.31 0.23
CA GLY A 52 -6.73 19.32 1.33
C GLY A 52 -6.18 18.77 2.64
N ASP A 53 -6.98 18.87 3.68
CA ASP A 53 -6.77 18.41 5.04
C ASP A 53 -8.11 18.07 5.71
N ASP A 54 -8.15 17.80 7.02
CA ASP A 54 -9.38 17.55 7.78
C ASP A 54 -10.41 18.68 7.64
N THR A 55 -9.99 19.95 7.50
CA THR A 55 -10.90 21.09 7.34
C THR A 55 -11.57 21.09 5.97
N SER A 56 -10.89 20.59 4.95
CA SER A 56 -11.41 20.46 3.59
C SER A 56 -12.57 19.45 3.52
N ILE A 57 -12.48 18.35 4.28
CA ILE A 57 -13.55 17.34 4.40
C ILE A 57 -14.80 17.98 5.02
N VAL A 58 -14.63 18.73 6.11
CA VAL A 58 -15.72 19.42 6.79
C VAL A 58 -16.36 20.48 5.89
N GLN A 59 -15.53 21.24 5.17
CA GLN A 59 -15.99 22.24 4.22
C GLN A 59 -16.84 21.60 3.12
N ALA A 60 -16.37 20.49 2.54
CA ALA A 60 -17.10 19.74 1.52
C ALA A 60 -18.46 19.23 2.04
N ALA A 61 -18.48 18.62 3.23
CA ALA A 61 -19.72 18.15 3.84
C ALA A 61 -20.73 19.28 4.07
N ARG A 62 -20.27 20.47 4.44
CA ARG A 62 -21.14 21.62 4.77
C ARG A 62 -21.68 22.37 3.58
N VAL A 63 -21.14 22.18 2.39
CA VAL A 63 -21.71 22.72 1.15
C VAL A 63 -23.20 22.36 1.01
N SER A 64 -23.55 21.13 1.39
CA SER A 64 -24.93 20.64 1.34
C SER A 64 -25.92 21.42 2.23
N TYR A 65 -25.43 22.15 3.23
CA TYR A 65 -26.26 22.94 4.17
C TYR A 65 -26.13 24.45 3.98
N GLY A 66 -25.32 24.89 3.00
CA GLY A 66 -25.08 26.32 2.75
C GLY A 66 -24.42 27.07 3.93
N LYS A 67 -23.83 26.35 4.88
CA LYS A 67 -23.19 26.93 6.09
C LYS A 67 -21.67 26.76 6.00
N GLY A 68 -20.96 27.87 6.24
CA GLY A 68 -19.49 27.84 6.27
C GLY A 68 -18.88 26.90 7.31
N THR A 69 -17.59 26.64 7.18
CA THR A 69 -16.80 25.79 8.09
C THR A 69 -16.72 26.40 9.48
N LYS A 70 -16.97 25.58 10.52
CA LYS A 70 -16.73 25.94 11.93
C LYS A 70 -15.27 25.65 12.29
N LYS A 71 -14.87 25.95 13.52
CA LYS A 71 -13.53 25.61 14.03
C LYS A 71 -13.27 24.10 14.00
N VAL A 72 -12.05 23.69 13.72
CA VAL A 72 -11.63 22.28 13.63
C VAL A 72 -12.02 21.47 14.87
N SER A 73 -11.89 22.05 16.06
CA SER A 73 -12.28 21.39 17.32
C SER A 73 -13.76 20.98 17.42
N THR A 74 -14.64 21.63 16.69
CA THR A 74 -16.08 21.30 16.62
C THR A 74 -16.40 20.41 15.43
N ASP A 75 -15.44 20.19 14.54
CA ASP A 75 -15.60 19.47 13.28
C ASP A 75 -15.25 17.96 13.41
N SER A 76 -14.50 17.58 14.45
CA SER A 76 -14.14 16.18 14.73
C SER A 76 -15.38 15.27 14.83
N GLY A 77 -16.43 15.74 15.49
CA GLY A 77 -17.70 15.01 15.58
C GLY A 77 -18.36 14.79 14.21
N LEU A 78 -18.26 15.76 13.30
CA LEU A 78 -18.77 15.61 11.93
C LEU A 78 -17.96 14.58 11.14
N ILE A 79 -16.63 14.61 11.19
CA ILE A 79 -15.78 13.62 10.52
C ILE A 79 -16.11 12.22 11.02
N LYS A 80 -16.21 12.00 12.34
CA LYS A 80 -16.61 10.74 12.95
C LYS A 80 -18.01 10.30 12.51
N TYR A 81 -18.95 11.23 12.43
CA TYR A 81 -20.29 10.96 11.92
C TYR A 81 -20.27 10.52 10.45
N LEU A 82 -19.56 11.24 9.59
CA LEU A 82 -19.42 10.92 8.17
C LEU A 82 -18.80 9.52 7.99
N MET A 83 -17.73 9.23 8.74
CA MET A 83 -17.05 7.93 8.70
C MET A 83 -17.99 6.80 9.14
N ARG A 84 -18.68 6.96 10.27
CA ARG A 84 -19.58 5.96 10.82
C ARG A 84 -20.74 5.64 9.87
N HIS A 85 -21.30 6.66 9.22
CA HIS A 85 -22.48 6.54 8.34
C HIS A 85 -22.16 6.32 6.86
N TRP A 86 -20.91 6.05 6.52
CA TRP A 86 -20.50 5.76 5.14
C TRP A 86 -20.74 6.91 4.15
N HIS A 87 -20.71 8.16 4.61
CA HIS A 87 -20.71 9.32 3.74
C HIS A 87 -19.34 9.45 3.06
N SER A 88 -19.24 9.11 1.80
CA SER A 88 -17.98 8.96 1.05
C SER A 88 -17.49 10.27 0.45
N THR A 89 -18.35 10.99 -0.25
CA THR A 89 -17.99 12.14 -1.09
C THR A 89 -17.14 13.22 -0.41
N PRO A 90 -17.35 13.59 0.87
CA PRO A 90 -16.50 14.58 1.52
C PRO A 90 -15.02 14.17 1.61
N PHE A 91 -14.75 12.88 1.76
CA PHE A 91 -13.37 12.34 1.81
C PHE A 91 -12.72 12.28 0.40
N GLU A 92 -13.51 12.20 -0.67
CA GLU A 92 -13.03 12.22 -2.05
C GLU A 92 -12.49 13.61 -2.46
N MET A 93 -12.78 14.67 -1.67
CA MET A 93 -12.32 16.04 -1.93
C MET A 93 -10.87 16.29 -1.49
N CYS A 94 -10.19 15.31 -0.94
CA CYS A 94 -8.77 15.34 -0.63
C CYS A 94 -8.03 14.31 -1.47
N GLU A 95 -6.86 14.64 -2.01
CA GLU A 95 -6.06 13.76 -2.87
C GLU A 95 -4.60 13.70 -2.39
N ILE A 96 -3.93 12.58 -2.66
CA ILE A 96 -2.50 12.41 -2.38
C ILE A 96 -1.80 11.68 -3.54
N LYS A 97 -0.55 12.04 -3.79
CA LYS A 97 0.29 11.44 -4.82
C LYS A 97 1.58 10.87 -4.20
N TYR A 98 1.80 9.60 -4.42
CA TYR A 98 3.00 8.89 -4.01
C TYR A 98 3.88 8.55 -5.20
N HIS A 99 5.19 8.54 -4.99
CA HIS A 99 6.15 7.82 -5.81
C HIS A 99 6.54 6.53 -5.08
N VAL A 100 6.33 5.40 -5.72
CA VAL A 100 6.53 4.08 -5.11
C VAL A 100 7.45 3.25 -5.99
N LYS A 101 8.49 2.66 -5.39
CA LYS A 101 9.34 1.63 -6.01
C LYS A 101 9.02 0.30 -5.33
N LEU A 102 8.61 -0.69 -6.12
CA LEU A 102 8.09 -1.95 -5.61
C LEU A 102 8.36 -3.11 -6.59
N PRO A 103 8.39 -4.37 -6.13
CA PRO A 103 8.51 -5.52 -7.03
C PRO A 103 7.28 -5.66 -7.95
N ILE A 104 7.48 -6.12 -9.18
CA ILE A 104 6.40 -6.27 -10.18
C ILE A 104 5.27 -7.17 -9.65
N PHE A 105 5.55 -8.25 -8.92
CA PHE A 105 4.50 -9.13 -8.38
C PHE A 105 3.60 -8.41 -7.36
N ILE A 106 4.15 -7.43 -6.61
CA ILE A 106 3.37 -6.57 -5.71
C ILE A 106 2.62 -5.51 -6.50
N ALA A 107 3.24 -4.92 -7.53
CA ALA A 107 2.59 -3.97 -8.42
C ALA A 107 1.32 -4.59 -9.05
N ARG A 108 1.38 -5.85 -9.47
CA ARG A 108 0.23 -6.57 -10.03
C ARG A 108 -0.90 -6.80 -9.04
N GLN A 109 -0.60 -6.93 -7.76
CA GLN A 109 -1.61 -7.01 -6.71
C GLN A 109 -2.19 -5.62 -6.40
N TRP A 110 -1.34 -4.59 -6.36
CA TRP A 110 -1.73 -3.22 -6.04
C TRP A 110 -2.61 -2.59 -7.13
N ILE A 111 -2.30 -2.80 -8.40
CA ILE A 111 -3.06 -2.25 -9.55
C ILE A 111 -4.53 -2.70 -9.60
N ARG A 112 -4.93 -3.73 -8.81
CA ARG A 112 -6.33 -4.14 -8.67
C ARG A 112 -7.16 -3.11 -7.91
N HIS A 113 -6.56 -2.16 -7.20
CA HIS A 113 -7.19 -0.96 -6.67
C HIS A 113 -7.30 0.08 -7.79
N ARG A 114 -8.41 0.03 -8.54
CA ARG A 114 -8.58 0.72 -9.82
C ARG A 114 -9.00 2.19 -9.69
N THR A 115 -9.40 2.62 -8.50
CA THR A 115 -9.82 4.00 -8.21
C THR A 115 -8.62 4.90 -7.89
N ALA A 116 -7.64 4.89 -8.78
CA ALA A 116 -6.40 5.65 -8.68
C ALA A 116 -5.84 5.93 -10.08
N ASN A 117 -4.98 6.93 -10.18
CA ASN A 117 -4.20 7.20 -11.38
C ASN A 117 -2.79 6.63 -11.20
N VAL A 118 -2.30 5.93 -12.21
CA VAL A 118 -0.96 5.30 -12.19
C VAL A 118 -0.18 5.75 -13.41
N ASN A 119 1.07 6.16 -13.18
CA ASN A 119 2.05 6.39 -14.25
C ASN A 119 3.31 5.59 -13.91
N GLU A 120 3.48 4.46 -14.58
CA GLU A 120 4.54 3.51 -14.31
C GLU A 120 5.77 3.75 -15.20
N TYR A 121 6.95 3.54 -14.63
CA TYR A 121 8.22 3.47 -15.35
C TYR A 121 8.16 2.48 -16.52
N SER A 122 8.55 2.92 -17.68
CA SER A 122 8.37 2.12 -18.89
C SER A 122 9.64 1.36 -19.28
N ALA A 123 9.64 0.05 -19.11
CA ALA A 123 10.65 -0.84 -19.67
C ALA A 123 10.68 -0.90 -21.22
N ARG A 124 9.85 -0.10 -21.88
CA ARG A 124 9.90 0.11 -23.35
C ARG A 124 10.87 1.22 -23.74
N TYR A 125 11.08 2.19 -22.85
CA TYR A 125 11.91 3.38 -23.11
C TYR A 125 13.26 3.29 -22.42
N SER A 126 13.35 2.57 -21.32
CA SER A 126 14.57 2.46 -20.52
C SER A 126 14.84 1.01 -20.12
N ILE A 127 16.10 0.69 -19.85
CA ILE A 127 16.49 -0.58 -19.25
C ILE A 127 16.08 -0.53 -17.76
N LEU A 128 15.40 -1.57 -17.27
CA LEU A 128 15.05 -1.66 -15.86
C LEU A 128 16.29 -1.82 -14.99
N ASP A 129 16.23 -1.27 -13.78
CA ASP A 129 17.29 -1.42 -12.78
C ASP A 129 17.58 -2.90 -12.50
N LYS A 130 18.87 -3.24 -12.29
CA LYS A 130 19.28 -4.58 -11.88
C LYS A 130 19.05 -4.80 -10.39
N GLU A 131 17.79 -4.74 -9.99
CA GLU A 131 17.36 -4.88 -8.60
C GLU A 131 16.19 -5.86 -8.51
N PHE A 132 16.33 -6.83 -7.61
CA PHE A 132 15.39 -7.93 -7.43
C PHE A 132 15.06 -8.07 -5.96
N TYR A 133 13.80 -8.26 -5.66
CA TYR A 133 13.37 -8.55 -4.29
C TYR A 133 13.77 -9.98 -3.91
N LEU A 134 14.49 -10.11 -2.80
CA LEU A 134 14.75 -11.36 -2.13
C LEU A 134 14.16 -11.30 -0.72
N PRO A 135 13.26 -12.22 -0.34
CA PRO A 135 12.69 -12.23 1.00
C PRO A 135 13.77 -12.46 2.05
N SER A 136 13.66 -11.77 3.19
CA SER A 136 14.46 -12.11 4.36
C SER A 136 14.09 -13.50 4.88
N SER A 137 14.99 -14.15 5.59
CA SER A 137 14.78 -15.52 6.10
C SER A 137 13.50 -15.65 6.93
N GLU A 138 13.15 -14.65 7.72
CA GLU A 138 11.92 -14.60 8.53
C GLU A 138 10.62 -14.48 7.70
N ASN A 139 10.72 -14.02 6.45
CA ASN A 139 9.61 -13.86 5.53
C ASN A 139 9.53 -14.97 4.47
N LEU A 140 10.49 -15.90 4.48
CA LEU A 140 10.52 -17.05 3.59
C LEU A 140 9.72 -18.19 4.21
N ALA A 141 8.42 -18.25 3.92
CA ALA A 141 7.51 -19.18 4.58
C ALA A 141 6.85 -20.14 3.57
N ALA A 142 6.51 -21.33 4.07
CA ALA A 142 5.75 -22.33 3.34
C ALA A 142 4.31 -21.87 3.06
N GLN A 143 3.60 -22.60 2.21
CA GLN A 143 2.17 -22.39 2.02
C GLN A 143 1.40 -22.81 3.27
N SER A 144 0.48 -21.95 3.74
CA SER A 144 -0.39 -22.30 4.86
C SER A 144 -1.30 -23.49 4.53
N ILE A 145 -1.43 -24.41 5.47
CA ILE A 145 -2.30 -25.60 5.35
C ILE A 145 -3.78 -25.21 5.53
N SER A 146 -4.06 -24.24 6.41
CA SER A 146 -5.41 -23.81 6.76
C SER A 146 -5.97 -22.71 5.87
N ASN A 147 -5.11 -21.90 5.28
CA ASN A 147 -5.49 -20.78 4.43
C ASN A 147 -4.71 -20.82 3.11
N ARG A 148 -5.38 -21.14 2.01
CA ARG A 148 -4.77 -21.24 0.68
C ARG A 148 -4.12 -19.94 0.17
N GLN A 149 -4.39 -18.81 0.77
CA GLN A 149 -3.81 -17.50 0.42
C GLN A 149 -2.73 -17.04 1.42
N GLY A 150 -2.61 -17.71 2.56
CA GLY A 150 -1.71 -17.33 3.65
C GLY A 150 -0.38 -18.05 3.63
N ARG A 151 0.56 -17.51 4.41
CA ARG A 151 1.84 -18.14 4.71
C ARG A 151 1.68 -19.05 5.93
N GLY A 152 2.41 -20.18 5.91
CA GLY A 152 2.56 -21.09 7.02
C GLY A 152 3.88 -20.85 7.75
N ASP A 153 4.50 -21.96 8.19
CA ASP A 153 5.75 -21.91 8.92
C ASP A 153 6.92 -21.39 8.06
N VAL A 154 7.88 -20.75 8.70
CA VAL A 154 9.09 -20.24 8.06
C VAL A 154 9.94 -21.42 7.62
N LEU A 155 10.49 -21.34 6.41
CA LEU A 155 11.46 -22.34 5.92
C LEU A 155 12.81 -22.12 6.62
N GLU A 156 13.43 -23.21 7.05
CA GLU A 156 14.68 -23.17 7.81
C GLU A 156 15.80 -24.01 7.15
N GLY A 157 17.02 -23.79 7.62
CA GLY A 157 18.17 -24.64 7.30
C GLY A 157 18.58 -24.64 5.82
N SER A 158 18.82 -25.82 5.27
CA SER A 158 19.27 -26.01 3.88
C SER A 158 18.17 -25.66 2.86
N GLN A 159 16.90 -25.93 3.17
CA GLN A 159 15.77 -25.64 2.29
C GLN A 159 15.61 -24.13 2.07
N ALA A 160 15.71 -23.33 3.12
CA ALA A 160 15.64 -21.88 3.00
C ALA A 160 16.78 -21.31 2.12
N LYS A 161 18.01 -21.84 2.32
CA LYS A 161 19.16 -21.44 1.50
C LYS A 161 18.99 -21.79 0.04
N GLU A 162 18.56 -23.02 -0.24
CA GLU A 162 18.31 -23.49 -1.60
C GLU A 162 17.28 -22.61 -2.32
N VAL A 163 16.15 -22.29 -1.68
CA VAL A 163 15.11 -21.45 -2.27
C VAL A 163 15.62 -20.03 -2.53
N LEU A 164 16.36 -19.42 -1.61
CA LEU A 164 16.96 -18.10 -1.80
C LEU A 164 17.98 -18.08 -2.94
N GLU A 165 18.82 -19.13 -3.04
CA GLU A 165 19.78 -19.28 -4.14
C GLU A 165 19.09 -19.42 -5.50
N LEU A 166 18.02 -20.21 -5.58
CA LEU A 166 17.20 -20.33 -6.80
C LEU A 166 16.63 -18.98 -7.22
N LEU A 167 15.99 -18.26 -6.31
CA LEU A 167 15.41 -16.93 -6.59
C LEU A 167 16.48 -15.95 -7.08
N LYS A 168 17.63 -15.91 -6.42
CA LYS A 168 18.74 -15.03 -6.78
C LYS A 168 19.34 -15.39 -8.14
N ASN A 169 19.72 -16.66 -8.32
CA ASN A 169 20.38 -17.13 -9.53
C ASN A 169 19.50 -16.98 -10.75
N ASP A 170 18.19 -17.26 -10.64
CA ASP A 170 17.25 -17.06 -11.73
C ASP A 170 17.08 -15.60 -12.08
N ALA A 171 16.96 -14.70 -11.10
CA ALA A 171 16.87 -13.27 -11.34
C ALA A 171 18.13 -12.74 -12.05
N GLU A 172 19.31 -13.06 -11.55
CA GLU A 172 20.59 -12.64 -12.15
C GLU A 172 20.79 -13.22 -13.57
N ARG A 173 20.48 -14.51 -13.76
CA ARG A 173 20.58 -15.17 -15.06
C ARG A 173 19.64 -14.58 -16.10
N THR A 174 18.37 -14.37 -15.72
CA THR A 174 17.38 -13.81 -16.65
C THR A 174 17.68 -12.35 -16.99
N TYR A 175 18.20 -11.58 -16.04
CA TYR A 175 18.65 -10.21 -16.30
C TYR A 175 19.86 -10.17 -17.22
N SER A 176 20.86 -11.03 -17.03
CA SER A 176 22.00 -11.15 -17.95
C SER A 176 21.55 -11.51 -19.37
N ASN A 177 20.55 -12.40 -19.51
CA ASN A 177 19.97 -12.72 -20.81
C ASN A 177 19.18 -11.53 -21.40
N TYR A 178 18.51 -10.73 -20.56
CA TYR A 178 17.82 -9.51 -20.97
C TYR A 178 18.80 -8.49 -21.58
N GLU A 179 19.94 -8.23 -20.92
CA GLU A 179 21.00 -7.37 -21.48
C GLU A 179 21.54 -7.93 -22.82
N LYS A 180 21.80 -9.27 -22.89
CA LYS A 180 22.25 -9.93 -24.13
C LYS A 180 21.24 -9.80 -25.27
N MET A 181 19.95 -9.95 -24.98
CA MET A 181 18.89 -9.77 -25.97
C MET A 181 18.79 -8.32 -26.45
N LEU A 182 18.97 -7.36 -25.57
CA LEU A 182 19.03 -5.94 -25.93
C LEU A 182 20.31 -5.57 -26.70
N ASN A 183 21.37 -6.38 -26.57
CA ASN A 183 22.72 -6.04 -26.98
C ASN A 183 23.22 -4.74 -26.30
N GLU A 184 22.73 -4.43 -25.12
CA GLU A 184 23.00 -3.21 -24.36
C GLU A 184 23.09 -3.54 -22.87
N ARG A 185 24.08 -3.01 -22.15
CA ARG A 185 24.20 -3.13 -20.70
C ARG A 185 23.42 -2.03 -19.99
N TYR A 186 23.23 -2.21 -18.71
CA TYR A 186 22.55 -1.22 -17.85
C TYR A 186 23.17 0.19 -17.92
N ASP A 187 24.49 0.27 -18.11
CA ASP A 187 25.22 1.53 -18.26
C ASP A 187 25.08 2.19 -19.66
N GLY A 188 24.30 1.59 -20.56
CA GLY A 188 24.08 2.06 -21.92
C GLY A 188 25.16 1.63 -22.92
N SER A 189 26.18 0.85 -22.50
CA SER A 189 27.20 0.35 -23.39
C SER A 189 26.74 -0.80 -24.27
N THR A 190 27.09 -0.80 -25.55
CA THR A 190 26.82 -1.90 -26.49
C THR A 190 27.65 -3.14 -26.09
N ILE A 191 27.08 -4.34 -26.21
CA ILE A 191 27.76 -5.60 -25.89
C ILE A 191 28.58 -6.09 -27.09
N ASP A 192 28.02 -6.03 -28.30
CA ASP A 192 28.65 -6.52 -29.55
C ASP A 192 28.21 -5.61 -30.73
N ASP A 193 29.15 -4.86 -31.28
CA ASP A 193 28.87 -3.90 -32.34
C ASP A 193 28.41 -4.53 -33.66
N ASN A 194 28.59 -5.84 -33.81
CA ASN A 194 28.19 -6.58 -35.00
C ASN A 194 26.76 -7.16 -34.89
N LYS A 195 26.08 -6.98 -33.74
CA LYS A 195 24.74 -7.51 -33.48
C LYS A 195 23.72 -6.41 -33.32
N LYS A 196 22.49 -6.70 -33.77
CA LYS A 196 21.32 -5.88 -33.46
C LYS A 196 20.67 -6.40 -32.20
N GLY A 197 20.25 -5.51 -31.31
CA GLY A 197 19.45 -5.83 -30.13
C GLY A 197 18.00 -6.12 -30.46
N LEU A 198 17.36 -6.95 -29.63
CA LEU A 198 15.92 -7.14 -29.63
C LEU A 198 15.23 -5.87 -29.09
N ALA A 199 14.03 -5.56 -29.60
CA ALA A 199 13.25 -4.44 -29.09
C ALA A 199 13.00 -4.57 -27.57
N ARG A 200 13.15 -3.48 -26.83
CA ARG A 200 12.96 -3.45 -25.36
C ARG A 200 11.60 -3.99 -24.92
N GLU A 201 10.54 -3.73 -25.70
CA GLU A 201 9.18 -4.22 -25.41
C GLU A 201 9.07 -5.75 -25.45
N LEU A 202 9.96 -6.44 -26.15
CA LEU A 202 10.03 -7.90 -26.21
C LEU A 202 11.04 -8.46 -25.21
N ALA A 203 12.23 -7.89 -25.14
CA ALA A 203 13.30 -8.39 -24.26
C ALA A 203 12.89 -8.48 -22.79
N ARG A 204 12.09 -7.51 -22.30
CA ARG A 204 11.56 -7.47 -20.91
C ARG A 204 10.70 -8.67 -20.53
N MET A 205 10.19 -9.46 -21.48
CA MET A 205 9.37 -10.65 -21.17
C MET A 205 10.14 -11.70 -20.35
N ASN A 206 11.46 -11.68 -20.42
CA ASN A 206 12.30 -12.66 -19.73
C ASN A 206 12.66 -12.27 -18.30
N LEU A 207 12.24 -11.09 -17.82
CA LEU A 207 12.51 -10.65 -16.45
C LEU A 207 11.62 -11.38 -15.45
N THR A 208 12.19 -11.67 -14.28
CA THR A 208 11.45 -12.31 -13.19
C THR A 208 10.49 -11.33 -12.52
N LEU A 209 9.41 -11.83 -11.92
CA LEU A 209 8.40 -11.01 -11.27
C LEU A 209 8.88 -10.27 -10.02
N ASN A 210 10.00 -10.70 -9.43
CA ASN A 210 10.63 -10.00 -8.31
C ASN A 210 11.51 -8.82 -8.73
N THR A 211 11.66 -8.54 -10.03
CA THR A 211 12.30 -7.31 -10.54
C THR A 211 11.53 -6.09 -10.05
N TYR A 212 12.24 -5.04 -9.64
CA TYR A 212 11.63 -3.80 -9.19
C TYR A 212 11.15 -2.96 -10.37
N THR A 213 9.96 -2.37 -10.19
CA THR A 213 9.41 -1.27 -11.00
C THR A 213 9.14 -0.07 -10.11
N GLN A 214 8.77 1.06 -10.69
CA GLN A 214 8.37 2.25 -9.94
C GLN A 214 7.28 3.00 -10.67
N TRP A 215 6.45 3.70 -9.91
CA TRP A 215 5.35 4.49 -10.44
C TRP A 215 5.01 5.71 -9.60
N TYR A 216 4.36 6.68 -10.22
CA TYR A 216 3.51 7.62 -9.51
C TYR A 216 2.12 7.00 -9.35
N TRP A 217 1.61 7.03 -8.13
CA TRP A 217 0.27 6.56 -7.78
C TRP A 217 -0.48 7.68 -7.05
N LYS A 218 -1.60 8.14 -7.64
CA LYS A 218 -2.43 9.23 -7.10
C LYS A 218 -3.84 8.71 -6.84
N THR A 219 -4.39 9.04 -5.68
CA THR A 219 -5.75 8.65 -5.30
C THR A 219 -6.35 9.68 -4.36
N ASP A 220 -7.69 9.71 -4.27
CA ASP A 220 -8.38 10.44 -3.23
C ASP A 220 -8.30 9.73 -1.87
N LEU A 221 -8.64 10.46 -0.81
CA LEU A 221 -8.54 10.00 0.57
C LEU A 221 -9.49 8.81 0.87
N LEU A 222 -10.71 8.78 0.30
CA LEU A 222 -11.62 7.65 0.48
C LEU A 222 -11.00 6.37 -0.07
N ASN A 223 -10.49 6.43 -1.28
CA ASN A 223 -9.91 5.27 -1.96
C ASN A 223 -8.57 4.86 -1.34
N LEU A 224 -7.79 5.81 -0.81
CA LEU A 224 -6.63 5.50 0.03
C LEU A 224 -7.05 4.70 1.27
N MET A 225 -8.06 5.14 2.01
CA MET A 225 -8.56 4.41 3.18
C MET A 225 -9.09 3.02 2.82
N ASN A 226 -9.76 2.86 1.67
CA ASN A 226 -10.18 1.54 1.18
C ASN A 226 -9.00 0.63 0.87
N PHE A 227 -7.93 1.16 0.28
CA PHE A 227 -6.68 0.43 0.08
C PHE A 227 -6.07 0.00 1.41
N LEU A 228 -5.93 0.93 2.35
CA LEU A 228 -5.29 0.70 3.65
C LEU A 228 -6.05 -0.32 4.49
N ARG A 229 -7.39 -0.27 4.52
CA ARG A 229 -8.22 -1.27 5.22
C ARG A 229 -7.92 -2.70 4.78
N LEU A 230 -7.61 -2.89 3.49
CA LEU A 230 -7.35 -4.21 2.93
C LEU A 230 -5.86 -4.61 2.97
N ARG A 231 -4.95 -3.64 2.94
CA ARG A 231 -3.52 -3.91 2.75
C ARG A 231 -2.67 -3.68 3.99
N ALA A 232 -3.15 -2.89 4.96
CA ALA A 232 -2.56 -2.79 6.30
C ALA A 232 -3.11 -3.87 7.26
N ASP A 233 -4.08 -4.70 6.83
CA ASP A 233 -4.57 -5.82 7.59
C ASP A 233 -3.47 -6.88 7.77
N HIS A 234 -3.41 -7.49 8.97
CA HIS A 234 -2.39 -8.49 9.31
C HIS A 234 -2.44 -9.77 8.45
N HIS A 235 -3.59 -10.08 7.84
CA HIS A 235 -3.72 -11.18 6.87
C HIS A 235 -3.25 -10.79 5.45
N ALA A 236 -2.97 -9.51 5.20
CA ALA A 236 -2.41 -9.09 3.91
C ALA A 236 -1.01 -9.65 3.73
N GLN A 237 -0.64 -9.91 2.48
CA GLN A 237 0.70 -10.35 2.14
C GLN A 237 1.75 -9.37 2.67
N TYR A 238 2.80 -9.86 3.32
CA TYR A 238 3.82 -9.03 3.99
C TYR A 238 4.36 -7.92 3.09
N GLU A 239 4.73 -8.25 1.85
CA GLU A 239 5.39 -7.31 0.94
C GLU A 239 4.50 -6.14 0.49
N ILE A 240 3.19 -6.26 0.47
CA ILE A 240 2.31 -5.11 0.22
C ILE A 240 1.94 -4.40 1.53
N ARG A 241 1.86 -5.16 2.64
CA ARG A 241 1.51 -4.60 3.95
C ARG A 241 2.52 -3.57 4.42
N VAL A 242 3.82 -3.84 4.28
CA VAL A 242 4.86 -2.88 4.71
C VAL A 242 4.78 -1.53 3.97
N TYR A 243 4.30 -1.50 2.72
CA TYR A 243 3.97 -0.25 2.03
C TYR A 243 2.74 0.42 2.65
N ALA A 244 1.70 -0.36 2.90
CA ALA A 244 0.46 0.15 3.48
C ALA A 244 0.68 0.71 4.90
N ASP A 245 1.55 0.10 5.70
CA ASP A 245 1.89 0.56 7.05
C ASP A 245 2.54 1.96 7.02
N ILE A 246 3.47 2.21 6.09
CA ILE A 246 4.07 3.55 5.90
C ILE A 246 3.01 4.55 5.39
N MET A 247 2.15 4.13 4.45
CA MET A 247 1.07 4.99 3.97
C MET A 247 0.08 5.34 5.10
N LEU A 248 -0.15 4.43 6.05
CA LEU A 248 -0.98 4.69 7.23
C LEU A 248 -0.36 5.76 8.13
N ASP A 249 0.97 5.78 8.31
CA ASP A 249 1.66 6.87 9.01
C ASP A 249 1.53 8.20 8.26
N THR A 250 1.68 8.20 6.93
CA THR A 250 1.47 9.41 6.13
C THR A 250 0.03 9.92 6.23
N LEU A 251 -0.98 9.03 6.26
CA LEU A 251 -2.37 9.38 6.49
C LEU A 251 -2.56 10.10 7.83
N LYS A 252 -1.93 9.57 8.90
CA LYS A 252 -1.97 10.18 10.23
C LYS A 252 -1.38 11.60 10.24
N ARG A 253 -0.28 11.82 9.49
CA ARG A 253 0.37 13.13 9.36
C ARG A 253 -0.46 14.10 8.54
N TRP A 254 -1.19 13.59 7.54
CA TRP A 254 -1.98 14.38 6.61
C TRP A 254 -3.32 14.85 7.20
N VAL A 255 -4.10 13.89 7.70
CA VAL A 255 -5.47 14.08 8.20
C VAL A 255 -5.68 13.36 9.54
N PRO A 256 -5.10 13.88 10.63
CA PRO A 256 -5.06 13.17 11.91
C PRO A 256 -6.45 12.87 12.50
N ILE A 257 -7.44 13.74 12.32
CA ILE A 257 -8.80 13.51 12.83
C ILE A 257 -9.50 12.41 12.02
N THR A 258 -9.34 12.46 10.71
CA THR A 258 -9.86 11.43 9.81
C THR A 258 -9.15 10.08 10.06
N HIS A 259 -7.84 10.09 10.29
CA HIS A 259 -7.10 8.90 10.65
C HIS A 259 -7.65 8.25 11.95
N GLU A 260 -7.90 9.05 13.00
CA GLU A 260 -8.50 8.53 14.24
C GLU A 260 -9.87 7.88 13.97
N ALA A 261 -10.74 8.56 13.21
CA ALA A 261 -12.05 8.02 12.84
C ALA A 261 -11.92 6.75 11.96
N PHE A 262 -10.96 6.71 11.04
CA PHE A 262 -10.70 5.55 10.20
C PHE A 262 -10.22 4.34 11.02
N MET A 263 -9.31 4.55 11.96
CA MET A 263 -8.84 3.48 12.85
C MET A 263 -9.98 2.94 13.72
N ASP A 264 -10.83 3.80 14.26
CA ASP A 264 -11.95 3.41 15.13
C ASP A 264 -13.06 2.66 14.35
N TYR A 265 -13.55 3.23 13.24
CA TYR A 265 -14.73 2.72 12.54
C TYR A 265 -14.46 1.75 11.41
N ARG A 266 -13.21 1.67 10.88
CA ARG A 266 -12.89 0.85 9.70
C ARG A 266 -11.84 -0.23 9.96
N VAL A 267 -10.77 0.11 10.65
CA VAL A 267 -9.67 -0.84 10.93
C VAL A 267 -9.97 -1.66 12.17
N GLY A 268 -10.31 -0.99 13.29
CA GLY A 268 -10.65 -1.65 14.55
C GLY A 268 -12.12 -2.06 14.65
N GLY A 269 -12.97 -1.59 13.74
CA GLY A 269 -14.39 -1.90 13.72
C GLY A 269 -14.67 -3.31 13.17
N THR A 270 -15.72 -3.95 13.67
CA THR A 270 -16.20 -5.24 13.17
C THR A 270 -17.53 -5.07 12.45
N GLU A 271 -17.61 -5.56 11.21
CA GLU A 271 -18.86 -5.63 10.47
C GLU A 271 -19.65 -6.87 10.93
N VAL A 272 -20.84 -6.66 11.47
CA VAL A 272 -21.72 -7.72 11.93
C VAL A 272 -22.92 -7.84 10.99
N SER A 273 -23.20 -9.04 10.48
CA SER A 273 -24.37 -9.29 9.64
C SER A 273 -25.67 -9.19 10.46
N ALA A 274 -26.82 -9.04 9.77
CA ALA A 274 -28.12 -9.03 10.43
C ALA A 274 -28.34 -10.28 11.31
N LYS A 275 -27.93 -11.46 10.84
CA LYS A 275 -27.98 -12.71 11.62
C LYS A 275 -27.02 -12.66 12.82
N GLY A 276 -25.81 -12.14 12.64
CA GLY A 276 -24.84 -11.94 13.72
C GLY A 276 -25.38 -11.01 14.82
N ASN A 277 -26.07 -9.93 14.45
CA ASN A 277 -26.73 -9.05 15.42
C ASN A 277 -27.78 -9.78 16.27
N VAL A 278 -28.56 -10.68 15.66
CA VAL A 278 -29.54 -11.50 16.42
C VAL A 278 -28.81 -12.42 17.39
N VAL A 279 -27.69 -13.03 16.98
CA VAL A 279 -26.86 -13.86 17.86
C VAL A 279 -26.34 -13.06 19.06
N ILE A 280 -25.75 -11.88 18.79
CA ILE A 280 -25.25 -10.99 19.85
C ILE A 280 -26.36 -10.59 20.81
N GLN A 281 -27.56 -10.24 20.32
CA GLN A 281 -28.69 -9.88 21.16
C GLN A 281 -29.14 -11.06 22.05
N LYS A 282 -29.13 -12.29 21.55
CA LYS A 282 -29.41 -13.48 22.34
C LYS A 282 -28.35 -13.71 23.42
N LEU A 283 -27.07 -13.63 23.07
CA LEU A 283 -25.96 -13.76 24.02
C LEU A 283 -26.02 -12.71 25.14
N ILE A 284 -26.35 -11.46 24.82
CA ILE A 284 -26.53 -10.37 25.81
C ILE A 284 -27.70 -10.71 26.78
N LYS A 285 -28.73 -11.40 26.31
CA LYS A 285 -29.86 -11.85 27.15
C LYS A 285 -29.56 -13.12 27.95
N GLY A 286 -28.37 -13.70 27.80
CA GLY A 286 -28.00 -14.96 28.47
C GLY A 286 -28.63 -16.21 27.86
N GLU A 287 -29.08 -16.11 26.59
CA GLU A 287 -29.62 -17.26 25.87
C GLU A 287 -28.48 -18.11 25.28
N ASP A 288 -28.59 -19.42 25.35
CA ASP A 288 -27.64 -20.34 24.71
C ASP A 288 -27.80 -20.30 23.19
N VAL A 289 -26.67 -20.07 22.48
CA VAL A 289 -26.65 -20.03 21.03
C VAL A 289 -25.58 -20.98 20.50
N SER A 290 -25.98 -22.01 19.76
CA SER A 290 -25.04 -22.85 19.01
C SER A 290 -24.77 -22.26 17.61
N LEU A 291 -23.64 -22.61 17.01
CA LEU A 291 -23.30 -22.25 15.61
C LEU A 291 -24.37 -22.74 14.63
N GLU A 292 -24.89 -23.95 14.86
CA GLU A 292 -25.95 -24.55 14.04
C GLU A 292 -27.26 -23.77 14.16
N SER A 293 -27.67 -23.38 15.37
CA SER A 293 -28.90 -22.63 15.62
C SER A 293 -28.82 -21.17 15.14
N SER A 294 -27.63 -20.62 14.95
CA SER A 294 -27.42 -19.25 14.52
C SER A 294 -27.77 -19.02 13.05
N GLY A 295 -27.81 -20.09 12.23
CA GLY A 295 -27.92 -20.00 10.78
C GLY A 295 -26.81 -19.16 10.12
N SER A 296 -25.75 -18.90 10.87
CA SER A 296 -24.59 -18.12 10.42
C SER A 296 -23.55 -19.10 9.90
N VAL A 297 -23.50 -19.27 8.59
CA VAL A 297 -22.46 -20.04 7.93
C VAL A 297 -21.50 -19.04 7.30
N SER A 298 -20.62 -18.45 8.08
CA SER A 298 -19.55 -17.64 7.52
C SER A 298 -18.24 -18.01 8.17
N TYR A 299 -17.30 -18.37 7.34
CA TYR A 299 -15.91 -18.62 7.68
C TYR A 299 -15.26 -17.45 8.46
N THR A 300 -15.73 -16.24 8.20
CA THR A 300 -15.29 -15.00 8.86
C THR A 300 -15.97 -14.76 10.22
N HIS A 301 -17.12 -15.34 10.49
CA HIS A 301 -17.81 -15.20 11.77
C HIS A 301 -17.31 -16.19 12.84
N LEU A 302 -16.49 -17.17 12.46
CA LEU A 302 -15.82 -18.09 13.39
C LEU A 302 -14.62 -17.44 14.08
N THR A 303 -14.23 -16.24 13.70
CA THR A 303 -13.16 -15.48 14.34
C THR A 303 -13.69 -14.46 15.35
N LEU A 304 -14.69 -14.82 16.14
CA LEU A 304 -14.96 -14.19 17.42
C LEU A 304 -14.36 -15.04 18.58
N PRO A 305 -13.03 -15.38 18.55
CA PRO A 305 -12.42 -16.13 19.64
C PRO A 305 -12.28 -15.30 20.91
N THR A 306 -12.45 -13.99 20.83
CA THR A 306 -12.26 -13.07 21.95
C THR A 306 -13.47 -12.95 22.86
N ILE A 307 -14.63 -13.48 22.48
CA ILE A 307 -15.82 -13.46 23.36
C ILE A 307 -15.92 -14.73 24.24
N TYR A 308 -15.15 -15.78 23.92
CA TYR A 308 -15.15 -17.04 24.67
C TYR A 308 -13.98 -17.22 25.65
N SER A 309 -13.18 -16.19 25.87
CA SER A 309 -12.05 -16.23 26.81
C SER A 309 -12.22 -15.21 27.96
N VAL A 310 -13.46 -15.08 28.47
CA VAL A 310 -13.74 -14.43 29.75
C VAL A 310 -14.48 -15.44 30.64
#